data_afd5c638e05069e16fcc9c74f494d126
#
_entry.id   afd5c638e05069e16fcc9c74f494d126
#
_cell.length_a   1.000
_cell.length_b   1.000
_cell.length_c   1.000
_cell.angle_alpha   90.00
_cell.angle_beta   90.00
_cell.angle_gamma   90.00
#
_symmetry.space_group_name_H-M   'P 1'
#
loop_
_entity.id
_entity.type
_entity.pdbx_description
1 polymer ?
#
loop_
_entity_poly.entity_id
_entity_poly.type
_entity_poly.pdbx_seq_one_letter_code
_entity_poly.pdbx_strand_id
1 'polypeptide(L)'
;VTFPQSLRGPFLFGAVLGLLVFTLYASVAFSGVAAWMIGLIYIAYDTLLLGFMVVSSQVAVNRQARRRALPPSPRTGPRPTVTLLVCARNERLVLPECLRALAAQTEPADEIIVLDDGSTDGTADWLVAEYAMTFEPTGTARIGRSAAWPALRIFSKPNSGKADSLNHGWRLARGEVVITLDADTVMVPGAVAAIRDGFADDPRLGIAGGVLVPICQRTASAGFFQFFQTFEYARGFLWRQVFAQYDMLVLISGAFAAYRRSVLESAGGFDVDSWVEDYELTHRIYQKSFDAGRPVTVKIIADAQGTTDAPARVTSFLNQRRRWFAGFIATHFKYHDMVANDRYGRVGRYMMCIKTLDLLLPVYALAAAVVLIMLLSIRHWLPLFIIKVIIIKLLYDLFLHAYSIFLYQRWQGIPLSRKLWLQSIGATLTEPFVFQILRQLGAVFGWLAFLRRSIDWQPQRPVATAEPMYDSPSS
;
A
#
# COMPACT_ATOMS: atom_id res chain seq x y z
N VAL A 1 -29.28 -10.81 24.18
CA VAL A 1 -28.87 -9.39 24.28
C VAL A 1 -27.89 -9.14 23.15
N THR A 2 -28.34 -8.46 22.07
CA THR A 2 -27.45 -8.09 20.96
C THR A 2 -26.61 -6.89 21.40
N PHE A 3 -25.31 -7.06 21.41
CA PHE A 3 -24.35 -6.00 21.75
C PHE A 3 -24.48 -4.82 20.75
N PRO A 4 -24.63 -3.55 21.22
CA PRO A 4 -24.79 -2.40 20.34
C PRO A 4 -23.66 -2.32 19.30
N GLN A 5 -23.99 -2.04 18.03
CA GLN A 5 -23.02 -2.05 16.94
C GLN A 5 -21.90 -1.03 17.13
N SER A 6 -22.21 0.17 17.62
CA SER A 6 -21.24 1.23 17.91
C SER A 6 -20.21 0.87 18.99
N LEU A 7 -20.50 -0.08 19.85
CA LEU A 7 -19.60 -0.51 20.93
C LEU A 7 -18.73 -1.71 20.54
N ARG A 8 -18.99 -2.38 19.43
CA ARG A 8 -18.22 -3.60 19.02
C ARG A 8 -16.76 -3.30 18.72
N GLY A 9 -16.48 -2.22 18.00
CA GLY A 9 -15.11 -1.79 17.70
C GLY A 9 -14.31 -1.44 18.96
N PRO A 10 -14.77 -0.49 19.78
CA PRO A 10 -14.13 -0.17 21.06
C PRO A 10 -13.98 -1.38 21.99
N PHE A 11 -14.98 -2.27 22.06
CA PHE A 11 -14.90 -3.50 22.85
C PHE A 11 -13.80 -4.45 22.34
N LEU A 12 -13.76 -4.71 21.02
CA LEU A 12 -12.72 -5.57 20.44
C LEU A 12 -11.32 -5.02 20.69
N PHE A 13 -11.14 -3.71 20.46
CA PHE A 13 -9.86 -3.04 20.72
C PHE A 13 -9.48 -3.14 22.21
N GLY A 14 -10.41 -2.85 23.11
CA GLY A 14 -10.21 -2.97 24.56
C GLY A 14 -9.88 -4.39 25.00
N ALA A 15 -10.54 -5.41 24.42
CA ALA A 15 -10.26 -6.81 24.71
C ALA A 15 -8.84 -7.22 24.27
N VAL A 16 -8.39 -6.80 23.07
CA VAL A 16 -7.03 -7.08 22.57
C VAL A 16 -5.99 -6.34 23.42
N LEU A 17 -6.24 -5.09 23.80
CA LEU A 17 -5.36 -4.33 24.69
C LEU A 17 -5.32 -4.95 26.10
N GLY A 18 -6.46 -5.36 26.65
CA GLY A 18 -6.54 -6.06 27.94
C GLY A 18 -5.76 -7.39 27.93
N LEU A 19 -5.83 -8.13 26.81
CA LEU A 19 -5.04 -9.34 26.62
C LEU A 19 -3.52 -9.03 26.59
N LEU A 20 -3.11 -7.91 25.95
CA LEU A 20 -1.71 -7.47 25.99
C LEU A 20 -1.24 -7.21 27.42
N VAL A 21 -2.01 -6.42 28.18
CA VAL A 21 -1.68 -6.10 29.57
C VAL A 21 -1.62 -7.37 30.43
N PHE A 22 -2.61 -8.28 30.27
CA PHE A 22 -2.61 -9.56 30.97
C PHE A 22 -1.38 -10.43 30.65
N THR A 23 -0.99 -10.53 29.37
CA THR A 23 0.17 -11.34 28.97
C THR A 23 1.49 -10.74 29.45
N LEU A 24 1.61 -9.42 29.52
CA LEU A 24 2.75 -8.74 30.14
C LEU A 24 2.80 -9.01 31.66
N TYR A 25 1.66 -8.94 32.36
CA TYR A 25 1.59 -9.32 33.77
C TYR A 25 2.00 -10.80 33.96
N ALA A 26 1.49 -11.70 33.11
CA ALA A 26 1.79 -13.12 33.16
C ALA A 26 3.31 -13.41 33.01
N SER A 27 4.03 -12.60 32.22
CA SER A 27 5.47 -12.75 32.02
C SER A 27 6.29 -12.49 33.30
N VAL A 28 5.74 -11.70 34.22
CA VAL A 28 6.37 -11.39 35.51
C VAL A 28 5.88 -12.34 36.62
N ALA A 29 4.55 -12.58 36.65
CA ALA A 29 3.88 -13.31 37.72
C ALA A 29 4.04 -14.83 37.63
N PHE A 30 4.19 -15.38 36.42
CA PHE A 30 4.28 -16.83 36.21
C PHE A 30 5.70 -17.31 35.83
N SER A 31 5.87 -18.62 35.83
CA SER A 31 7.08 -19.29 35.36
C SER A 31 6.76 -20.28 34.23
N GLY A 32 7.78 -20.90 33.66
CA GLY A 32 7.61 -21.90 32.61
C GLY A 32 7.05 -21.31 31.32
N VAL A 33 6.17 -22.05 30.64
CA VAL A 33 5.58 -21.67 29.37
C VAL A 33 4.68 -20.43 29.49
N ALA A 34 3.99 -20.27 30.62
CA ALA A 34 3.10 -19.14 30.86
C ALA A 34 3.85 -17.80 30.92
N ALA A 35 5.12 -17.78 31.31
CA ALA A 35 5.94 -16.57 31.31
C ALA A 35 6.17 -15.97 29.90
N TRP A 36 5.97 -16.75 28.82
CA TRP A 36 6.09 -16.26 27.44
C TRP A 36 4.77 -16.39 26.66
N MET A 37 3.64 -16.31 27.34
CA MET A 37 2.31 -16.42 26.73
C MET A 37 2.11 -15.38 25.60
N ILE A 38 2.65 -14.16 25.76
CA ILE A 38 2.60 -13.11 24.73
C ILE A 38 3.22 -13.57 23.40
N GLY A 39 4.37 -14.25 23.46
CA GLY A 39 5.03 -14.79 22.26
C GLY A 39 4.23 -15.92 21.62
N LEU A 40 3.63 -16.80 22.43
CA LEU A 40 2.79 -17.90 21.92
C LEU A 40 1.54 -17.39 21.23
N ILE A 41 0.86 -16.38 21.77
CA ILE A 41 -0.32 -15.75 21.16
C ILE A 41 0.07 -15.07 19.85
N TYR A 42 1.18 -14.32 19.85
CA TYR A 42 1.71 -13.68 18.63
C TYR A 42 2.00 -14.73 17.54
N ILE A 43 2.73 -15.79 17.87
CA ILE A 43 3.06 -16.87 16.93
C ILE A 43 1.81 -17.57 16.42
N ALA A 44 0.84 -17.86 17.27
CA ALA A 44 -0.40 -18.53 16.86
C ALA A 44 -1.18 -17.68 15.85
N TYR A 45 -1.37 -16.39 16.14
CA TYR A 45 -2.05 -15.46 15.23
C TYR A 45 -1.35 -15.36 13.87
N ASP A 46 -0.03 -15.09 13.90
CA ASP A 46 0.76 -14.90 12.68
C ASP A 46 0.83 -16.18 11.84
N THR A 47 0.97 -17.35 12.47
CA THR A 47 0.99 -18.66 11.79
C THR A 47 -0.34 -18.96 11.10
N LEU A 48 -1.47 -18.72 11.77
CA LEU A 48 -2.79 -18.94 11.21
C LEU A 48 -3.08 -17.97 10.05
N LEU A 49 -2.74 -16.70 10.23
CA LEU A 49 -2.92 -15.69 9.18
C LEU A 49 -2.05 -16.01 7.96
N LEU A 50 -0.76 -16.30 8.15
CA LEU A 50 0.14 -16.65 7.07
C LEU A 50 -0.32 -17.90 6.30
N GLY A 51 -0.73 -18.95 7.00
CA GLY A 51 -1.29 -20.16 6.39
C GLY A 51 -2.53 -19.86 5.55
N PHE A 52 -3.47 -19.10 6.10
CA PHE A 52 -4.67 -18.66 5.38
C PHE A 52 -4.30 -17.86 4.12
N MET A 53 -3.37 -16.90 4.25
CA MET A 53 -2.94 -16.05 3.14
C MET A 53 -2.30 -16.86 2.01
N VAL A 54 -1.46 -17.83 2.33
CA VAL A 54 -0.78 -18.67 1.33
C VAL A 54 -1.76 -19.60 0.61
N VAL A 55 -2.65 -20.28 1.34
CA VAL A 55 -3.68 -21.15 0.74
C VAL A 55 -4.61 -20.34 -0.16
N SER A 56 -5.06 -19.17 0.30
CA SER A 56 -5.92 -18.28 -0.48
C SER A 56 -5.20 -17.69 -1.69
N SER A 57 -3.89 -17.43 -1.60
CA SER A 57 -3.06 -16.99 -2.72
C SER A 57 -2.98 -18.07 -3.80
N GLN A 58 -2.84 -19.34 -3.43
CA GLN A 58 -2.85 -20.44 -4.41
C GLN A 58 -4.16 -20.47 -5.22
N VAL A 59 -5.31 -20.25 -4.54
CA VAL A 59 -6.62 -20.16 -5.21
C VAL A 59 -6.67 -18.97 -6.16
N ALA A 60 -6.19 -17.79 -5.72
CA ALA A 60 -6.16 -16.58 -6.54
C ALA A 60 -5.30 -16.76 -7.79
N VAL A 61 -4.08 -17.31 -7.63
CA VAL A 61 -3.15 -17.59 -8.73
C VAL A 61 -3.74 -18.56 -9.75
N ASN A 62 -4.37 -19.63 -9.28
CA ASN A 62 -5.01 -20.62 -10.17
C ASN A 62 -6.19 -20.00 -10.94
N ARG A 63 -6.99 -19.14 -10.32
CA ARG A 63 -8.07 -18.41 -11.01
C ARG A 63 -7.51 -17.47 -12.08
N GLN A 64 -6.46 -16.72 -11.76
CA GLN A 64 -5.79 -15.82 -12.73
C GLN A 64 -5.21 -16.59 -13.91
N ALA A 65 -4.51 -17.71 -13.67
CA ALA A 65 -3.97 -18.56 -14.72
C ALA A 65 -5.06 -19.11 -15.65
N ARG A 66 -6.20 -19.54 -15.09
CA ARG A 66 -7.35 -19.97 -15.90
C ARG A 66 -7.92 -18.83 -16.74
N ARG A 67 -8.04 -17.62 -16.19
CA ARG A 67 -8.51 -16.45 -16.95
C ARG A 67 -7.60 -16.12 -18.13
N ARG A 68 -6.27 -16.13 -17.92
CA ARG A 68 -5.28 -15.90 -18.98
C ARG A 68 -5.29 -16.95 -20.08
N ALA A 69 -5.70 -18.20 -19.75
CA ALA A 69 -5.81 -19.29 -20.70
C ALA A 69 -7.09 -19.25 -21.56
N LEU A 70 -8.09 -18.47 -21.16
CA LEU A 70 -9.31 -18.29 -21.93
C LEU A 70 -9.09 -17.23 -23.02
N PRO A 71 -9.67 -17.43 -24.23
CA PRO A 71 -9.64 -16.39 -25.24
C PRO A 71 -10.31 -15.11 -24.67
N PRO A 72 -9.82 -13.91 -25.02
CA PRO A 72 -10.45 -12.67 -24.60
C PRO A 72 -11.92 -12.70 -25.02
N SER A 73 -12.81 -12.51 -24.07
CA SER A 73 -14.25 -12.41 -24.37
C SER A 73 -14.50 -11.24 -25.32
N PRO A 74 -15.35 -11.42 -26.35
CA PRO A 74 -15.75 -10.30 -27.19
C PRO A 74 -16.36 -9.22 -26.31
N ARG A 75 -15.77 -8.05 -26.28
CA ARG A 75 -16.28 -6.91 -25.52
C ARG A 75 -17.42 -6.27 -26.29
N THR A 76 -18.57 -6.15 -25.67
CA THR A 76 -19.79 -5.63 -26.29
C THR A 76 -20.08 -4.16 -25.97
N GLY A 77 -19.28 -3.52 -25.11
CA GLY A 77 -19.49 -2.14 -24.67
C GLY A 77 -18.30 -1.20 -24.89
N PRO A 78 -18.55 0.12 -24.88
CA PRO A 78 -17.49 1.11 -24.94
C PRO A 78 -16.55 0.99 -23.73
N ARG A 79 -15.26 1.12 -23.97
CA ARG A 79 -14.25 1.16 -22.89
C ARG A 79 -14.27 2.55 -22.24
N PRO A 80 -14.14 2.64 -20.92
CA PRO A 80 -14.18 3.91 -20.23
C PRO A 80 -13.00 4.81 -20.64
N THR A 81 -13.26 6.10 -20.75
CA THR A 81 -12.21 7.11 -20.92
C THR A 81 -11.41 7.26 -19.62
N VAL A 82 -10.12 7.52 -19.75
CA VAL A 82 -9.17 7.57 -18.65
C VAL A 82 -8.49 8.92 -18.55
N THR A 83 -8.59 9.59 -17.41
CA THR A 83 -7.72 10.72 -17.05
C THR A 83 -6.67 10.23 -16.04
N LEU A 84 -5.40 10.58 -16.30
CA LEU A 84 -4.28 10.24 -15.43
C LEU A 84 -3.80 11.51 -14.72
N LEU A 85 -3.75 11.49 -13.38
CA LEU A 85 -3.30 12.58 -12.52
C LEU A 85 -1.90 12.25 -11.99
N VAL A 86 -0.89 13.03 -12.35
CA VAL A 86 0.48 12.88 -11.87
C VAL A 86 0.75 13.94 -10.82
N CYS A 87 0.90 13.55 -9.55
CA CYS A 87 1.23 14.50 -8.47
C CYS A 87 2.73 14.76 -8.45
N ALA A 88 3.13 16.01 -8.54
CA ALA A 88 4.51 16.42 -8.55
C ALA A 88 4.77 17.58 -7.57
N ARG A 89 5.83 17.46 -6.77
CA ARG A 89 6.42 18.54 -5.99
C ARG A 89 7.91 18.34 -5.83
N ASN A 90 8.70 19.16 -6.50
CA ASN A 90 10.15 19.02 -6.55
C ASN A 90 10.60 17.68 -7.14
N GLU A 91 10.02 17.31 -8.28
CA GLU A 91 10.23 16.02 -8.95
C GLU A 91 10.92 16.16 -10.31
N ARG A 92 11.71 17.23 -10.49
CA ARG A 92 12.42 17.55 -11.75
C ARG A 92 13.24 16.38 -12.29
N LEU A 93 13.81 15.57 -11.40
CA LEU A 93 14.72 14.48 -11.77
C LEU A 93 13.99 13.21 -12.23
N VAL A 94 12.79 12.93 -11.74
CA VAL A 94 12.07 11.66 -12.00
C VAL A 94 10.87 11.82 -12.90
N LEU A 95 10.21 12.97 -12.88
CA LEU A 95 9.04 13.24 -13.69
C LEU A 95 9.28 13.01 -15.20
N PRO A 96 10.47 13.29 -15.79
CA PRO A 96 10.75 12.99 -17.19
C PRO A 96 10.58 11.51 -17.54
N GLU A 97 11.03 10.61 -16.67
CA GLU A 97 10.90 9.15 -16.88
C GLU A 97 9.43 8.70 -16.77
N CYS A 98 8.72 9.22 -15.77
CA CYS A 98 7.28 8.99 -15.62
C CYS A 98 6.52 9.38 -16.90
N LEU A 99 6.72 10.60 -17.41
CA LEU A 99 6.02 11.08 -18.61
C LEU A 99 6.42 10.30 -19.87
N ARG A 100 7.69 9.90 -20.02
CA ARG A 100 8.13 9.01 -21.11
C ARG A 100 7.40 7.66 -21.05
N ALA A 101 7.26 7.07 -19.88
CA ALA A 101 6.52 5.82 -19.71
C ALA A 101 5.03 5.97 -20.02
N LEU A 102 4.43 7.13 -19.73
CA LEU A 102 3.05 7.43 -20.09
C LEU A 102 2.87 7.63 -21.60
N ALA A 103 3.84 8.24 -22.27
CA ALA A 103 3.83 8.38 -23.72
C ALA A 103 4.01 7.02 -24.45
N ALA A 104 4.73 6.07 -23.80
CA ALA A 104 4.98 4.73 -24.34
C ALA A 104 3.87 3.71 -24.04
N GLN A 105 2.74 4.13 -23.49
CA GLN A 105 1.61 3.21 -23.25
C GLN A 105 1.05 2.66 -24.56
N THR A 106 0.80 1.34 -24.61
CA THR A 106 0.19 0.68 -25.79
C THR A 106 -1.18 1.23 -26.10
N GLU A 107 -1.92 1.65 -25.08
CA GLU A 107 -3.15 2.41 -25.18
C GLU A 107 -3.02 3.64 -24.27
N PRO A 108 -2.77 4.82 -24.82
CA PRO A 108 -2.56 6.03 -24.03
C PRO A 108 -3.81 6.42 -23.23
N ALA A 109 -3.62 7.14 -22.15
CA ALA A 109 -4.70 7.80 -21.45
C ALA A 109 -5.31 8.90 -22.36
N ASP A 110 -6.62 9.12 -22.22
CA ASP A 110 -7.32 10.15 -23.02
C ASP A 110 -6.92 11.56 -22.55
N GLU A 111 -6.50 11.68 -21.29
CA GLU A 111 -6.05 12.93 -20.69
C GLU A 111 -5.00 12.65 -19.61
N ILE A 112 -3.96 13.48 -19.54
CA ILE A 112 -2.94 13.47 -18.50
C ILE A 112 -2.88 14.87 -17.89
N ILE A 113 -2.98 14.97 -16.55
CA ILE A 113 -2.87 16.23 -15.83
C ILE A 113 -1.73 16.10 -14.83
N VAL A 114 -0.64 16.83 -15.04
CA VAL A 114 0.42 16.99 -14.04
C VAL A 114 -0.05 18.02 -13.01
N LEU A 115 -0.08 17.63 -11.74
CA LEU A 115 -0.49 18.46 -10.61
C LEU A 115 0.78 18.95 -9.91
N ASP A 116 1.23 20.14 -10.25
CA ASP A 116 2.40 20.78 -9.63
C ASP A 116 1.96 21.51 -8.36
N ASP A 117 2.36 20.98 -7.22
CA ASP A 117 2.04 21.52 -5.89
C ASP A 117 3.11 22.51 -5.39
N GLY A 118 3.38 23.53 -6.20
CA GLY A 118 4.30 24.61 -5.85
C GLY A 118 5.76 24.16 -5.81
N SER A 119 6.24 23.51 -6.87
CA SER A 119 7.65 23.14 -7.01
C SER A 119 8.58 24.33 -7.06
N THR A 120 9.77 24.18 -6.45
CA THR A 120 10.83 25.20 -6.37
C THR A 120 12.15 24.77 -7.00
N ASP A 121 12.20 23.56 -7.57
CA ASP A 121 13.38 22.93 -8.17
C ASP A 121 13.44 23.07 -9.71
N GLY A 122 12.56 23.90 -10.28
CA GLY A 122 12.43 24.09 -11.73
C GLY A 122 11.58 23.01 -12.43
N THR A 123 10.84 22.18 -11.71
CA THR A 123 9.92 21.19 -12.28
C THR A 123 8.89 21.83 -13.25
N ALA A 124 8.24 22.91 -12.81
CA ALA A 124 7.24 23.61 -13.63
C ALA A 124 7.85 24.26 -14.87
N ASP A 125 9.00 24.93 -14.72
CA ASP A 125 9.71 25.61 -15.83
C ASP A 125 10.18 24.60 -16.88
N TRP A 126 10.65 23.43 -16.46
CA TRP A 126 11.01 22.35 -17.35
C TRP A 126 9.80 21.84 -18.15
N LEU A 127 8.65 21.61 -17.49
CA LEU A 127 7.42 21.19 -18.19
C LEU A 127 7.02 22.18 -19.25
N VAL A 128 7.13 23.49 -18.95
CA VAL A 128 6.83 24.57 -19.91
C VAL A 128 7.72 24.50 -21.13
N ALA A 129 9.03 24.38 -20.92
CA ALA A 129 10.01 24.34 -22.00
C ALA A 129 9.90 23.06 -22.84
N GLU A 130 9.83 21.90 -22.20
CA GLU A 130 9.84 20.58 -22.87
C GLU A 130 8.57 20.32 -23.69
N TYR A 131 7.41 20.72 -23.16
CA TYR A 131 6.11 20.41 -23.77
C TYR A 131 5.40 21.62 -24.39
N ALA A 132 6.11 22.74 -24.58
CA ALA A 132 5.57 23.98 -25.17
C ALA A 132 4.22 24.36 -24.54
N MET A 133 4.19 24.52 -23.21
CA MET A 133 2.95 24.80 -22.48
C MET A 133 2.47 26.23 -22.68
N THR A 134 1.20 26.40 -23.00
CA THR A 134 0.50 27.68 -22.97
C THR A 134 -0.43 27.74 -21.78
N PHE A 135 -0.43 28.86 -21.03
CA PHE A 135 -1.18 28.99 -19.79
C PHE A 135 -2.40 29.89 -19.90
N GLU A 136 -3.48 29.44 -19.26
CA GLU A 136 -4.65 30.28 -18.97
C GLU A 136 -4.59 30.65 -17.47
N PRO A 137 -4.64 31.91 -17.09
CA PRO A 137 -4.64 32.31 -15.69
C PRO A 137 -5.96 31.95 -15.02
N THR A 138 -5.89 31.34 -13.85
CA THR A 138 -7.04 30.92 -13.05
C THR A 138 -6.83 31.35 -11.58
N GLY A 139 -6.87 32.64 -11.30
CA GLY A 139 -6.58 33.19 -9.98
C GLY A 139 -5.09 33.00 -9.60
N THR A 140 -4.82 32.36 -8.44
CA THR A 140 -3.46 32.02 -7.97
C THR A 140 -2.94 30.73 -8.60
N ALA A 141 -3.77 29.94 -9.26
CA ALA A 141 -3.40 28.73 -9.98
C ALA A 141 -3.27 29.01 -11.49
N ARG A 142 -2.57 28.15 -12.21
CA ARG A 142 -2.42 28.22 -13.66
C ARG A 142 -2.75 26.86 -14.28
N ILE A 143 -3.52 26.87 -15.37
CA ILE A 143 -3.79 25.69 -16.19
C ILE A 143 -3.03 25.84 -17.49
N GLY A 144 -2.08 24.92 -17.75
CA GLY A 144 -1.34 24.85 -19.00
C GLY A 144 -1.83 23.71 -19.88
N ARG A 145 -1.76 23.93 -21.21
CA ARG A 145 -2.00 22.90 -22.23
C ARG A 145 -0.75 22.77 -23.08
N SER A 146 -0.35 21.54 -23.38
CA SER A 146 0.77 21.27 -24.24
C SER A 146 0.37 21.34 -25.71
N ALA A 147 1.15 22.10 -26.50
CA ALA A 147 1.03 22.07 -27.95
C ALA A 147 1.71 20.82 -28.55
N ALA A 148 2.78 20.33 -27.92
CA ALA A 148 3.52 19.15 -28.39
C ALA A 148 2.82 17.82 -28.07
N TRP A 149 2.03 17.79 -26.97
CA TRP A 149 1.29 16.59 -26.54
C TRP A 149 -0.14 16.99 -26.11
N PRO A 150 -1.13 17.02 -27.02
CA PRO A 150 -2.47 17.57 -26.75
C PRO A 150 -3.23 16.94 -25.58
N ALA A 151 -2.93 15.69 -25.22
CA ALA A 151 -3.50 15.01 -24.05
C ALA A 151 -2.90 15.51 -22.72
N LEU A 152 -1.73 16.18 -22.75
CA LEU A 152 -1.02 16.61 -21.56
C LEU A 152 -1.45 18.03 -21.15
N ARG A 153 -1.81 18.15 -19.88
CA ARG A 153 -2.11 19.41 -19.20
C ARG A 153 -1.27 19.53 -17.94
N ILE A 154 -1.05 20.74 -17.48
CA ILE A 154 -0.48 21.02 -16.15
C ILE A 154 -1.47 21.87 -15.35
N PHE A 155 -1.62 21.56 -14.07
CA PHE A 155 -2.26 22.41 -13.09
C PHE A 155 -1.21 22.77 -12.03
N SER A 156 -0.77 24.01 -12.01
CA SER A 156 0.25 24.51 -11.07
C SER A 156 -0.38 25.47 -10.07
N LYS A 157 -0.11 25.28 -8.79
CA LYS A 157 -0.65 26.08 -7.69
C LYS A 157 0.37 26.24 -6.57
N PRO A 158 0.19 27.21 -5.64
CA PRO A 158 0.93 27.25 -4.40
C PRO A 158 0.79 25.94 -3.61
N ASN A 159 1.84 25.53 -2.90
CA ASN A 159 1.82 24.29 -2.13
C ASN A 159 0.69 24.27 -1.08
N SER A 160 -0.13 23.24 -1.14
CA SER A 160 -1.19 22.97 -0.16
C SER A 160 -1.37 21.47 0.12
N GLY A 161 -0.47 20.64 -0.43
CA GLY A 161 -0.42 19.20 -0.18
C GLY A 161 -1.05 18.35 -1.29
N LYS A 162 -0.66 17.05 -1.30
CA LYS A 162 -1.04 16.08 -2.33
C LYS A 162 -2.55 15.89 -2.43
N ALA A 163 -3.24 15.72 -1.30
CA ALA A 163 -4.69 15.50 -1.27
C ALA A 163 -5.47 16.66 -1.88
N ASP A 164 -5.06 17.91 -1.60
CA ASP A 164 -5.67 19.11 -2.19
C ASP A 164 -5.38 19.17 -3.69
N SER A 165 -4.16 18.89 -4.13
CA SER A 165 -3.81 18.81 -5.55
C SER A 165 -4.63 17.77 -6.28
N LEU A 166 -4.80 16.57 -5.71
CA LEU A 166 -5.66 15.53 -6.25
C LEU A 166 -7.12 15.97 -6.33
N ASN A 167 -7.60 16.77 -5.35
CA ASN A 167 -8.95 17.32 -5.35
C ASN A 167 -9.19 18.32 -6.48
N HIS A 168 -8.21 19.12 -6.82
CA HIS A 168 -8.26 19.95 -8.02
C HIS A 168 -8.22 19.10 -9.29
N GLY A 169 -7.32 18.12 -9.34
CA GLY A 169 -7.11 17.25 -10.50
C GLY A 169 -8.37 16.46 -10.90
N TRP A 170 -9.00 15.75 -9.97
CA TRP A 170 -10.16 14.93 -10.32
C TRP A 170 -11.40 15.75 -10.74
N ARG A 171 -11.53 16.98 -10.23
CA ARG A 171 -12.60 17.90 -10.69
C ARG A 171 -12.36 18.43 -12.10
N LEU A 172 -11.10 18.57 -12.50
CA LEU A 172 -10.69 18.95 -13.85
C LEU A 172 -10.70 17.76 -14.84
N ALA A 173 -10.68 16.54 -14.32
CA ALA A 173 -10.64 15.31 -15.09
C ALA A 173 -11.93 15.10 -15.90
N ARG A 174 -11.78 14.70 -17.17
CA ARG A 174 -12.90 14.41 -18.09
C ARG A 174 -13.20 12.93 -18.19
N GLY A 175 -12.20 12.08 -17.87
CA GLY A 175 -12.34 10.63 -17.96
C GLY A 175 -13.35 10.04 -16.98
N GLU A 176 -13.97 8.93 -17.36
CA GLU A 176 -14.85 8.14 -16.51
C GLU A 176 -14.07 7.41 -15.39
N VAL A 177 -12.80 7.13 -15.67
CA VAL A 177 -11.84 6.57 -14.70
C VAL A 177 -10.72 7.57 -14.49
N VAL A 178 -10.40 7.84 -13.24
CA VAL A 178 -9.31 8.72 -12.81
C VAL A 178 -8.21 7.87 -12.21
N ILE A 179 -7.03 7.88 -12.80
CA ILE A 179 -5.82 7.21 -12.25
C ILE A 179 -4.99 8.25 -11.52
N THR A 180 -4.62 7.99 -10.28
CA THR A 180 -3.63 8.77 -9.54
C THR A 180 -2.27 8.08 -9.62
N LEU A 181 -1.23 8.85 -9.90
CA LEU A 181 0.14 8.38 -10.05
C LEU A 181 1.10 9.33 -9.34
N ASP A 182 2.06 8.79 -8.60
CA ASP A 182 3.17 9.60 -8.08
C ASP A 182 4.18 9.86 -9.21
N ALA A 183 4.83 11.03 -9.19
CA ALA A 183 5.76 11.44 -10.24
C ALA A 183 7.00 10.56 -10.36
N ASP A 184 7.31 9.76 -9.32
CA ASP A 184 8.39 8.78 -9.29
C ASP A 184 7.95 7.37 -9.71
N THR A 185 6.71 7.23 -10.16
CA THR A 185 6.15 5.94 -10.57
C THR A 185 6.22 5.79 -12.08
N VAL A 186 6.84 4.72 -12.54
CA VAL A 186 7.03 4.39 -13.96
C VAL A 186 6.20 3.16 -14.32
N MET A 187 5.16 3.37 -15.13
CA MET A 187 4.22 2.33 -15.54
C MET A 187 4.78 1.48 -16.69
N VAL A 188 4.48 0.18 -16.68
CA VAL A 188 4.76 -0.67 -17.86
C VAL A 188 3.83 -0.31 -19.02
N PRO A 189 4.21 -0.59 -20.31
CA PRO A 189 3.46 -0.13 -21.48
C PRO A 189 1.99 -0.55 -21.55
N GLY A 190 1.59 -1.68 -20.97
CA GLY A 190 0.20 -2.17 -20.97
C GLY A 190 -0.65 -1.75 -19.77
N ALA A 191 -0.12 -0.94 -18.87
CA ALA A 191 -0.76 -0.70 -17.58
C ALA A 191 -2.08 0.09 -17.68
N VAL A 192 -2.15 1.12 -18.53
CA VAL A 192 -3.39 1.90 -18.76
C VAL A 192 -4.46 1.03 -19.39
N ALA A 193 -4.09 0.22 -20.40
CA ALA A 193 -5.00 -0.74 -21.03
C ALA A 193 -5.60 -1.72 -20.01
N ALA A 194 -4.76 -2.28 -19.13
CA ALA A 194 -5.19 -3.22 -18.09
C ALA A 194 -6.17 -2.60 -17.09
N ILE A 195 -5.94 -1.34 -16.68
CA ILE A 195 -6.89 -0.59 -15.83
C ILE A 195 -8.21 -0.39 -16.57
N ARG A 196 -8.16 0.11 -17.81
CA ARG A 196 -9.34 0.36 -18.65
C ARG A 196 -10.19 -0.89 -18.79
N ASP A 197 -9.56 -2.03 -19.06
CA ASP A 197 -10.19 -3.34 -19.15
C ASP A 197 -10.84 -3.75 -17.82
N GLY A 198 -10.14 -3.60 -16.71
CA GLY A 198 -10.68 -3.93 -15.39
C GLY A 198 -11.97 -3.19 -15.06
N PHE A 199 -12.06 -1.90 -15.42
CA PHE A 199 -13.27 -1.10 -15.23
C PHE A 199 -14.39 -1.39 -16.26
N ALA A 200 -14.03 -1.82 -17.47
CA ALA A 200 -15.00 -2.27 -18.47
C ALA A 200 -15.62 -3.62 -18.08
N ASP A 201 -14.81 -4.55 -17.56
CA ASP A 201 -15.25 -5.93 -17.20
C ASP A 201 -16.11 -5.98 -15.93
N ASP A 202 -16.01 -4.98 -15.03
CA ASP A 202 -16.78 -4.96 -13.79
C ASP A 202 -17.43 -3.58 -13.54
N PRO A 203 -18.73 -3.42 -13.85
CA PRO A 203 -19.45 -2.17 -13.60
C PRO A 203 -19.48 -1.75 -12.12
N ARG A 204 -19.31 -2.67 -11.17
CA ARG A 204 -19.25 -2.37 -9.73
C ARG A 204 -17.85 -1.97 -9.28
N LEU A 205 -16.83 -2.09 -10.13
CA LEU A 205 -15.47 -1.71 -9.77
C LEU A 205 -15.41 -0.21 -9.51
N GLY A 206 -15.25 0.15 -8.23
CA GLY A 206 -15.11 1.54 -7.79
C GLY A 206 -13.67 1.98 -7.69
N ILE A 207 -12.79 1.07 -7.23
CA ILE A 207 -11.36 1.34 -7.02
C ILE A 207 -10.54 0.18 -7.56
N ALA A 208 -9.45 0.49 -8.27
CA ALA A 208 -8.43 -0.48 -8.66
C ALA A 208 -7.04 -0.01 -8.24
N GLY A 209 -6.18 -0.93 -7.83
CA GLY A 209 -4.75 -0.68 -7.61
C GLY A 209 -3.90 -1.39 -8.65
N GLY A 210 -2.83 -0.73 -9.10
CA GLY A 210 -1.76 -1.38 -9.83
C GLY A 210 -0.80 -2.13 -8.88
N VAL A 211 0.09 -2.93 -9.45
CA VAL A 211 1.15 -3.65 -8.74
C VAL A 211 2.44 -2.87 -8.86
N LEU A 212 3.05 -2.53 -7.73
CA LEU A 212 4.27 -1.73 -7.68
C LEU A 212 5.47 -2.59 -7.27
N VAL A 213 6.58 -2.36 -7.96
CA VAL A 213 7.90 -2.90 -7.61
C VAL A 213 8.74 -1.76 -7.04
N PRO A 214 9.30 -1.91 -5.82
CA PRO A 214 10.08 -0.86 -5.21
C PRO A 214 11.47 -0.76 -5.85
N ILE A 215 11.94 0.46 -6.06
CA ILE A 215 13.31 0.76 -6.47
C ILE A 215 13.93 1.70 -5.44
N CYS A 216 15.09 1.32 -4.91
CA CYS A 216 15.84 2.13 -3.97
C CYS A 216 16.93 2.93 -4.70
N GLN A 217 17.02 4.22 -4.42
CA GLN A 217 18.12 5.06 -4.93
C GLN A 217 19.49 4.55 -4.46
N ARG A 218 20.53 4.77 -5.25
CA ARG A 218 21.91 4.37 -4.93
C ARG A 218 22.43 5.13 -3.69
N THR A 219 22.45 4.43 -2.56
CA THR A 219 23.04 4.88 -1.28
C THR A 219 23.82 3.72 -0.68
N ALA A 220 24.65 3.98 0.33
CA ALA A 220 25.42 2.93 1.01
C ALA A 220 24.53 1.79 1.57
N SER A 221 23.29 2.07 1.95
CA SER A 221 22.33 1.09 2.48
C SER A 221 21.28 0.62 1.44
N ALA A 222 21.36 1.09 0.20
CA ALA A 222 20.37 0.79 -0.83
C ALA A 222 20.19 -0.71 -1.07
N GLY A 223 21.29 -1.46 -1.17
CA GLY A 223 21.25 -2.90 -1.39
C GLY A 223 20.47 -3.66 -0.29
N PHE A 224 20.62 -3.25 0.97
CA PHE A 224 19.88 -3.81 2.10
C PHE A 224 18.36 -3.52 1.96
N PHE A 225 18.00 -2.27 1.77
CA PHE A 225 16.59 -1.89 1.66
C PHE A 225 15.93 -2.43 0.39
N GLN A 226 16.62 -2.41 -0.76
CA GLN A 226 16.14 -3.01 -2.00
C GLN A 226 15.84 -4.49 -1.82
N PHE A 227 16.77 -5.22 -1.19
CA PHE A 227 16.62 -6.65 -0.96
C PHE A 227 15.36 -6.99 -0.19
N PHE A 228 15.17 -6.40 0.99
CA PHE A 228 14.01 -6.73 1.82
C PHE A 228 12.69 -6.15 1.29
N GLN A 229 12.70 -4.91 0.77
CA GLN A 229 11.47 -4.30 0.24
C GLN A 229 10.96 -5.02 -1.00
N THR A 230 11.84 -5.58 -1.85
CA THR A 230 11.42 -6.41 -2.99
C THR A 230 10.50 -7.55 -2.54
N PHE A 231 10.89 -8.29 -1.50
CA PHE A 231 10.08 -9.40 -0.98
C PHE A 231 8.86 -8.93 -0.18
N GLU A 232 8.98 -7.83 0.56
CA GLU A 232 7.86 -7.22 1.28
C GLU A 232 6.74 -6.80 0.30
N TYR A 233 7.09 -6.10 -0.79
CA TYR A 233 6.12 -5.66 -1.79
C TYR A 233 5.50 -6.85 -2.53
N ALA A 234 6.30 -7.82 -2.95
CA ALA A 234 5.80 -9.01 -3.63
C ALA A 234 4.75 -9.76 -2.79
N ARG A 235 5.05 -10.04 -1.51
CA ARG A 235 4.08 -10.64 -0.58
C ARG A 235 2.89 -9.71 -0.32
N GLY A 236 3.15 -8.42 -0.13
CA GLY A 236 2.11 -7.42 0.14
C GLY A 236 1.08 -7.31 -0.98
N PHE A 237 1.50 -7.30 -2.25
CA PHE A 237 0.58 -7.27 -3.39
C PHE A 237 -0.15 -8.60 -3.60
N LEU A 238 0.51 -9.74 -3.38
CA LEU A 238 -0.15 -11.04 -3.42
C LEU A 238 -1.25 -11.13 -2.36
N TRP A 239 -1.02 -10.60 -1.15
CA TRP A 239 -2.02 -10.59 -0.08
C TRP A 239 -3.17 -9.61 -0.36
N ARG A 240 -2.89 -8.45 -0.95
CA ARG A 240 -3.95 -7.54 -1.43
C ARG A 240 -4.85 -8.24 -2.45
N GLN A 241 -4.28 -9.05 -3.34
CA GLN A 241 -5.05 -9.87 -4.28
C GLN A 241 -5.94 -10.89 -3.56
N VAL A 242 -5.45 -11.51 -2.47
CA VAL A 242 -6.28 -12.38 -1.63
C VAL A 242 -7.46 -11.61 -1.04
N PHE A 243 -7.22 -10.45 -0.42
CA PHE A 243 -8.30 -9.65 0.14
C PHE A 243 -9.28 -9.15 -0.94
N ALA A 244 -8.78 -8.81 -2.13
CA ALA A 244 -9.63 -8.42 -3.26
C ALA A 244 -10.60 -9.53 -3.69
N GLN A 245 -10.14 -10.79 -3.75
CA GLN A 245 -11.03 -11.92 -4.14
C GLN A 245 -12.14 -12.23 -3.13
N TYR A 246 -12.00 -11.74 -1.89
CA TYR A 246 -13.00 -11.88 -0.84
C TYR A 246 -13.81 -10.59 -0.62
N ASP A 247 -13.69 -9.58 -1.48
CA ASP A 247 -14.29 -8.24 -1.32
C ASP A 247 -13.93 -7.59 0.04
N MET A 248 -12.67 -7.74 0.46
CA MET A 248 -12.15 -7.26 1.74
C MET A 248 -10.92 -6.33 1.58
N LEU A 249 -10.58 -5.93 0.36
CA LEU A 249 -9.40 -5.09 0.13
C LEU A 249 -9.66 -3.65 0.55
N VAL A 250 -8.96 -3.16 1.55
CA VAL A 250 -9.07 -1.77 2.07
C VAL A 250 -7.80 -0.93 1.84
N LEU A 251 -6.70 -1.53 1.37
CA LEU A 251 -5.43 -0.86 1.14
C LEU A 251 -5.07 -0.85 -0.35
N ILE A 252 -5.24 0.29 -0.97
CA ILE A 252 -4.75 0.62 -2.31
C ILE A 252 -3.64 1.66 -2.16
N SER A 253 -2.56 1.53 -2.93
CA SER A 253 -1.45 2.49 -2.90
C SER A 253 -1.78 3.72 -3.73
N GLY A 254 -1.74 4.91 -3.15
CA GLY A 254 -1.95 6.18 -3.83
C GLY A 254 -0.90 6.51 -4.89
N ALA A 255 0.23 5.78 -4.90
CA ALA A 255 1.24 5.89 -5.94
C ALA A 255 0.80 5.29 -7.30
N PHE A 256 -0.18 4.39 -7.30
CA PHE A 256 -0.84 3.87 -8.49
C PHE A 256 -2.23 3.32 -8.15
N ALA A 257 -3.22 4.21 -8.13
CA ALA A 257 -4.61 3.87 -7.89
C ALA A 257 -5.51 4.40 -9.01
N ALA A 258 -6.60 3.71 -9.27
CA ALA A 258 -7.61 4.12 -10.25
C ALA A 258 -8.99 4.12 -9.59
N TYR A 259 -9.77 5.14 -9.88
CA TYR A 259 -11.08 5.35 -9.29
C TYR A 259 -12.12 5.59 -10.40
N ARG A 260 -13.30 5.00 -10.28
CA ARG A 260 -14.45 5.45 -11.07
C ARG A 260 -14.79 6.88 -10.64
N ARG A 261 -14.84 7.84 -11.58
CA ARG A 261 -15.03 9.26 -11.26
C ARG A 261 -16.30 9.50 -10.45
N SER A 262 -17.42 8.84 -10.79
CA SER A 262 -18.67 8.94 -10.03
C SER A 262 -18.55 8.46 -8.57
N VAL A 263 -17.64 7.52 -8.30
CA VAL A 263 -17.36 7.05 -6.94
C VAL A 263 -16.52 8.08 -6.16
N LEU A 264 -15.52 8.70 -6.79
CA LEU A 264 -14.79 9.84 -6.20
C LEU A 264 -15.72 11.00 -5.87
N GLU A 265 -16.61 11.34 -6.80
CA GLU A 265 -17.59 12.40 -6.64
C GLU A 265 -18.55 12.12 -5.47
N SER A 266 -19.10 10.91 -5.39
CA SER A 266 -19.97 10.50 -4.29
C SER A 266 -19.24 10.49 -2.94
N ALA A 267 -17.95 10.18 -2.93
CA ALA A 267 -17.11 10.24 -1.73
C ALA A 267 -16.76 11.68 -1.30
N GLY A 268 -16.81 12.66 -2.24
CA GLY A 268 -16.41 14.05 -2.00
C GLY A 268 -14.92 14.31 -2.21
N GLY A 269 -14.19 13.37 -2.86
CA GLY A 269 -12.76 13.49 -3.13
C GLY A 269 -11.88 13.05 -1.94
N PHE A 270 -10.63 13.54 -1.91
CA PHE A 270 -9.61 13.17 -0.91
C PHE A 270 -9.73 14.04 0.34
N ASP A 271 -9.52 13.45 1.52
CA ASP A 271 -9.49 14.18 2.79
C ASP A 271 -8.11 14.85 2.95
N VAL A 272 -8.11 16.18 2.98
CA VAL A 272 -6.88 16.99 3.08
C VAL A 272 -6.22 16.90 4.46
N ASP A 273 -6.98 16.54 5.48
CA ASP A 273 -6.50 16.38 6.85
C ASP A 273 -6.00 14.96 7.13
N SER A 274 -6.15 14.05 6.17
CA SER A 274 -5.69 12.65 6.33
C SER A 274 -4.19 12.53 6.12
N TRP A 275 -3.53 11.77 6.99
CA TRP A 275 -2.10 11.43 6.85
C TRP A 275 -1.84 10.36 5.77
N VAL A 276 -2.90 9.62 5.38
CA VAL A 276 -2.90 8.58 4.33
C VAL A 276 -4.21 8.68 3.55
N GLU A 277 -4.26 9.63 2.64
CA GLU A 277 -5.45 10.05 1.90
C GLU A 277 -6.08 8.93 1.07
N ASP A 278 -5.28 8.02 0.55
CA ASP A 278 -5.67 6.87 -0.27
C ASP A 278 -6.36 5.77 0.55
N TYR A 279 -5.81 5.49 1.73
CA TYR A 279 -6.36 4.51 2.65
C TYR A 279 -7.66 5.00 3.28
N GLU A 280 -7.70 6.26 3.71
CA GLU A 280 -8.91 6.91 4.24
C GLU A 280 -10.03 6.92 3.21
N LEU A 281 -9.73 7.36 1.99
CA LEU A 281 -10.70 7.43 0.90
C LEU A 281 -11.32 6.05 0.60
N THR A 282 -10.53 4.98 0.63
CA THR A 282 -11.04 3.63 0.41
C THR A 282 -12.07 3.24 1.47
N HIS A 283 -11.86 3.56 2.74
CA HIS A 283 -12.82 3.30 3.82
C HIS A 283 -14.09 4.12 3.65
N ARG A 284 -13.97 5.40 3.33
CA ARG A 284 -15.10 6.31 3.09
C ARG A 284 -15.94 5.89 1.91
N ILE A 285 -15.32 5.44 0.82
CA ILE A 285 -16.01 4.89 -0.34
C ILE A 285 -16.80 3.64 0.04
N TYR A 286 -16.20 2.71 0.78
CA TYR A 286 -16.95 1.55 1.27
C TYR A 286 -18.14 1.97 2.12
N GLN A 287 -17.93 2.80 3.14
CA GLN A 287 -19.00 3.26 4.03
C GLN A 287 -20.16 3.87 3.21
N LYS A 288 -19.87 4.87 2.38
CA LYS A 288 -20.89 5.55 1.57
C LYS A 288 -21.59 4.63 0.56
N SER A 289 -20.86 3.72 -0.07
CA SER A 289 -21.44 2.79 -1.05
C SER A 289 -22.41 1.77 -0.41
N PHE A 290 -22.06 1.27 0.77
CA PHE A 290 -22.96 0.41 1.54
C PHE A 290 -24.16 1.18 2.08
N ASP A 291 -23.97 2.41 2.58
CA ASP A 291 -25.05 3.27 3.07
C ASP A 291 -26.04 3.64 1.95
N ALA A 292 -25.54 3.78 0.72
CA ALA A 292 -26.38 4.01 -0.47
C ALA A 292 -27.02 2.71 -1.04
N GLY A 293 -26.78 1.54 -0.47
CA GLY A 293 -27.25 0.25 -0.97
C GLY A 293 -26.62 -0.18 -2.31
N ARG A 294 -25.50 0.42 -2.72
CA ARG A 294 -24.80 0.16 -3.97
C ARG A 294 -23.31 -0.15 -3.70
N PRO A 295 -22.99 -1.27 -3.03
CA PRO A 295 -21.63 -1.60 -2.65
C PRO A 295 -20.74 -1.73 -3.88
N VAL A 296 -19.58 -1.07 -3.84
CA VAL A 296 -18.55 -1.15 -4.86
C VAL A 296 -17.57 -2.28 -4.59
N THR A 297 -16.88 -2.76 -5.63
CA THR A 297 -15.76 -3.67 -5.50
C THR A 297 -14.44 -2.90 -5.55
N VAL A 298 -13.43 -3.41 -4.85
CA VAL A 298 -12.05 -2.90 -4.84
C VAL A 298 -11.12 -4.04 -5.25
N LYS A 299 -10.28 -3.83 -6.27
CA LYS A 299 -9.45 -4.90 -6.85
C LYS A 299 -7.99 -4.48 -7.05
N ILE A 300 -7.10 -5.46 -7.17
CA ILE A 300 -5.76 -5.29 -7.74
C ILE A 300 -5.82 -5.79 -9.19
N ILE A 301 -5.34 -4.98 -10.12
CA ILE A 301 -5.20 -5.35 -11.53
C ILE A 301 -3.77 -5.84 -11.74
N ALA A 302 -3.61 -7.15 -11.83
CA ALA A 302 -2.30 -7.81 -11.87
C ALA A 302 -1.42 -7.37 -13.04
N ASP A 303 -2.02 -7.07 -14.18
CA ASP A 303 -1.32 -6.68 -15.41
C ASP A 303 -1.05 -5.16 -15.48
N ALA A 304 -1.62 -4.37 -14.57
CA ALA A 304 -1.29 -2.96 -14.37
C ALA A 304 -0.09 -2.85 -13.42
N GLN A 305 1.12 -2.81 -13.96
CA GLN A 305 2.36 -2.82 -13.18
C GLN A 305 3.11 -1.50 -13.33
N GLY A 306 3.95 -1.20 -12.34
CA GLY A 306 4.88 -0.07 -12.37
C GLY A 306 5.98 -0.23 -11.33
N THR A 307 7.02 0.58 -11.46
CA THR A 307 8.06 0.73 -10.45
C THR A 307 7.87 2.06 -9.73
N THR A 308 8.26 2.16 -8.47
CA THR A 308 8.14 3.39 -7.67
C THR A 308 9.33 3.51 -6.73
N ASP A 309 9.68 4.74 -6.36
CA ASP A 309 10.78 4.98 -5.42
C ASP A 309 10.45 4.43 -4.02
N ALA A 310 11.45 3.86 -3.39
CA ALA A 310 11.34 3.29 -2.06
C ALA A 310 12.49 3.76 -1.15
N PRO A 311 12.27 3.91 0.16
CA PRO A 311 13.29 4.37 1.07
C PRO A 311 14.56 3.52 1.02
N ALA A 312 15.71 4.19 0.83
CA ALA A 312 17.03 3.55 0.77
C ALA A 312 17.88 3.77 2.04
N ARG A 313 17.33 4.49 3.05
CA ARG A 313 17.99 4.81 4.32
C ARG A 313 17.09 4.49 5.51
N VAL A 314 17.68 4.15 6.65
CA VAL A 314 16.95 3.84 7.90
C VAL A 314 16.00 4.97 8.30
N THR A 315 16.47 6.21 8.27
CA THR A 315 15.67 7.38 8.67
C THR A 315 14.45 7.59 7.78
N SER A 316 14.62 7.57 6.46
CA SER A 316 13.51 7.72 5.50
C SER A 316 12.54 6.54 5.59
N PHE A 317 13.04 5.32 5.79
CA PHE A 317 12.22 4.13 6.00
C PHE A 317 11.36 4.26 7.27
N LEU A 318 11.96 4.60 8.41
CA LEU A 318 11.24 4.76 9.68
C LEU A 318 10.21 5.91 9.61
N ASN A 319 10.56 7.04 8.97
CA ASN A 319 9.63 8.15 8.79
C ASN A 319 8.43 7.77 7.92
N GLN A 320 8.65 7.02 6.82
CA GLN A 320 7.58 6.51 5.97
C GLN A 320 6.66 5.56 6.77
N ARG A 321 7.23 4.60 7.51
CA ARG A 321 6.46 3.62 8.30
C ARG A 321 5.72 4.30 9.45
N ARG A 322 6.33 5.28 10.12
CA ARG A 322 5.69 6.09 11.15
C ARG A 322 4.44 6.78 10.61
N ARG A 323 4.56 7.46 9.45
CA ARG A 323 3.44 8.16 8.81
C ARG A 323 2.33 7.19 8.41
N TRP A 324 2.67 6.11 7.73
CA TRP A 324 1.68 5.11 7.30
C TRP A 324 0.93 4.54 8.49
N PHE A 325 1.65 4.11 9.52
CA PHE A 325 1.03 3.44 10.64
C PHE A 325 0.16 4.38 11.48
N ALA A 326 0.60 5.61 11.71
CA ALA A 326 -0.21 6.64 12.36
C ALA A 326 -1.50 6.93 11.57
N GLY A 327 -1.40 7.03 10.25
CA GLY A 327 -2.56 7.21 9.38
C GLY A 327 -3.51 6.01 9.40
N PHE A 328 -3.00 4.77 9.44
CA PHE A 328 -3.82 3.57 9.58
C PHE A 328 -4.59 3.57 10.91
N ILE A 329 -3.93 3.96 12.01
CA ILE A 329 -4.57 4.10 13.32
C ILE A 329 -5.68 5.16 13.26
N ALA A 330 -5.37 6.36 12.77
CA ALA A 330 -6.32 7.47 12.67
C ALA A 330 -7.55 7.08 11.85
N THR A 331 -7.34 6.47 10.68
CA THR A 331 -8.42 5.98 9.81
C THR A 331 -9.24 4.90 10.50
N HIS A 332 -8.60 3.95 11.18
CA HIS A 332 -9.33 2.88 11.87
C HIS A 332 -10.24 3.44 12.97
N PHE A 333 -9.74 4.39 13.78
CA PHE A 333 -10.57 5.04 14.79
C PHE A 333 -11.67 5.93 14.19
N LYS A 334 -11.42 6.59 13.07
CA LYS A 334 -12.43 7.37 12.33
C LYS A 334 -13.60 6.48 11.86
N TYR A 335 -13.31 5.27 11.42
CA TYR A 335 -14.28 4.31 10.88
C TYR A 335 -14.56 3.13 11.83
N HIS A 336 -14.41 3.33 13.15
CA HIS A 336 -14.60 2.28 14.17
C HIS A 336 -16.00 1.66 14.15
N ASP A 337 -17.04 2.38 13.71
CA ASP A 337 -18.41 1.88 13.56
C ASP A 337 -18.55 0.79 12.49
N MET A 338 -17.58 0.66 11.60
CA MET A 338 -17.52 -0.44 10.64
C MET A 338 -17.02 -1.75 11.25
N VAL A 339 -16.36 -1.72 12.42
CA VAL A 339 -15.74 -2.91 13.04
C VAL A 339 -16.82 -3.87 13.53
N ALA A 340 -16.70 -5.15 13.11
CA ALA A 340 -17.64 -6.22 13.41
C ALA A 340 -19.11 -5.89 13.02
N ASN A 341 -19.29 -5.08 11.98
CA ASN A 341 -20.60 -4.60 11.53
C ASN A 341 -20.98 -5.22 10.19
N ASP A 342 -21.99 -6.09 10.21
CA ASP A 342 -22.48 -6.82 9.02
C ASP A 342 -23.09 -5.90 7.94
N ARG A 343 -23.50 -4.68 8.30
CA ARG A 343 -24.00 -3.66 7.37
C ARG A 343 -22.98 -3.38 6.26
N TYR A 344 -21.68 -3.44 6.59
CA TYR A 344 -20.57 -3.19 5.66
C TYR A 344 -20.01 -4.49 5.05
N GLY A 345 -20.84 -5.53 4.95
CA GLY A 345 -20.49 -6.80 4.34
C GLY A 345 -19.26 -7.44 4.96
N ARG A 346 -18.42 -8.06 4.12
CA ARG A 346 -17.19 -8.73 4.59
C ARG A 346 -16.12 -7.76 5.08
N VAL A 347 -16.10 -6.52 4.58
CA VAL A 347 -15.18 -5.48 5.05
C VAL A 347 -15.43 -5.21 6.53
N GLY A 348 -16.67 -4.89 6.91
CA GLY A 348 -17.01 -4.64 8.31
C GLY A 348 -16.91 -5.88 9.19
N ARG A 349 -17.47 -6.99 8.72
CA ARG A 349 -17.57 -8.23 9.51
C ARG A 349 -16.21 -8.87 9.82
N TYR A 350 -15.26 -8.85 8.87
CA TYR A 350 -13.98 -9.55 9.00
C TYR A 350 -12.78 -8.62 8.88
N MET A 351 -12.69 -7.81 7.80
CA MET A 351 -11.47 -7.05 7.54
C MET A 351 -11.19 -6.01 8.63
N MET A 352 -12.21 -5.27 9.05
CA MET A 352 -12.04 -4.28 10.11
C MET A 352 -11.64 -4.91 11.45
N CYS A 353 -12.09 -6.15 11.74
CA CYS A 353 -11.64 -6.90 12.91
C CYS A 353 -10.16 -7.31 12.78
N ILE A 354 -9.75 -7.82 11.60
CA ILE A 354 -8.33 -8.14 11.32
C ILE A 354 -7.49 -6.87 11.48
N LYS A 355 -7.94 -5.72 10.97
CA LYS A 355 -7.22 -4.45 11.11
C LYS A 355 -7.11 -3.98 12.57
N THR A 356 -8.12 -4.24 13.40
CA THR A 356 -8.02 -3.97 14.86
C THR A 356 -6.87 -4.76 15.49
N LEU A 357 -6.71 -6.04 15.11
CA LEU A 357 -5.60 -6.88 15.58
C LEU A 357 -4.26 -6.39 15.02
N ASP A 358 -4.18 -6.13 13.71
CA ASP A 358 -2.98 -5.66 13.01
C ASP A 358 -2.41 -4.37 13.61
N LEU A 359 -3.24 -3.47 14.14
CA LEU A 359 -2.77 -2.23 14.78
C LEU A 359 -1.94 -2.49 16.04
N LEU A 360 -2.31 -3.49 16.85
CA LEU A 360 -1.61 -3.85 18.08
C LEU A 360 -0.49 -4.88 17.86
N LEU A 361 -0.52 -5.60 16.75
CA LEU A 361 0.43 -6.67 16.45
C LEU A 361 1.91 -6.25 16.54
N PRO A 362 2.34 -5.06 16.07
CA PRO A 362 3.73 -4.60 16.26
C PRO A 362 4.13 -4.44 17.73
N VAL A 363 3.21 -3.99 18.55
CA VAL A 363 3.44 -3.84 20.01
C VAL A 363 3.59 -5.22 20.65
N TYR A 364 2.72 -6.18 20.30
CA TYR A 364 2.84 -7.57 20.74
C TYR A 364 4.17 -8.20 20.33
N ALA A 365 4.61 -8.00 19.09
CA ALA A 365 5.86 -8.55 18.57
C ALA A 365 7.08 -8.02 19.33
N LEU A 366 7.17 -6.70 19.54
CA LEU A 366 8.27 -6.09 20.29
C LEU A 366 8.22 -6.50 21.76
N ALA A 367 7.06 -6.53 22.39
CA ALA A 367 6.89 -6.98 23.76
C ALA A 367 7.30 -8.46 23.91
N ALA A 368 6.90 -9.33 22.99
CA ALA A 368 7.30 -10.73 22.98
C ALA A 368 8.82 -10.91 22.86
N ALA A 369 9.48 -10.10 22.01
CA ALA A 369 10.94 -10.11 21.89
C ALA A 369 11.64 -9.64 23.16
N VAL A 370 11.15 -8.55 23.78
CA VAL A 370 11.71 -8.03 25.05
C VAL A 370 11.56 -9.06 26.17
N VAL A 371 10.37 -9.68 26.31
CA VAL A 371 10.13 -10.72 27.32
C VAL A 371 11.03 -11.93 27.07
N LEU A 372 11.23 -12.33 25.79
CA LEU A 372 12.14 -13.43 25.46
C LEU A 372 13.59 -13.12 25.89
N ILE A 373 14.08 -11.92 25.59
CA ILE A 373 15.43 -11.47 26.00
C ILE A 373 15.53 -11.44 27.53
N MET A 374 14.51 -10.94 28.22
CA MET A 374 14.47 -10.92 29.69
C MET A 374 14.55 -12.34 30.29
N LEU A 375 13.79 -13.29 29.74
CA LEU A 375 13.83 -14.68 30.20
C LEU A 375 15.21 -15.32 30.02
N LEU A 376 15.84 -15.08 28.87
CA LEU A 376 17.19 -15.58 28.58
C LEU A 376 18.27 -14.92 29.45
N SER A 377 18.22 -13.59 29.64
CA SER A 377 19.28 -12.83 30.32
C SER A 377 19.18 -12.87 31.84
N ILE A 378 17.95 -12.82 32.39
CA ILE A 378 17.76 -12.71 33.87
C ILE A 378 17.54 -14.10 34.49
N ARG A 379 16.73 -14.93 33.84
CA ARG A 379 16.41 -16.27 34.39
C ARG A 379 17.33 -17.35 33.88
N HIS A 380 18.20 -17.08 32.90
CA HIS A 380 19.15 -18.02 32.27
C HIS A 380 18.50 -19.35 31.85
N TRP A 381 17.18 -19.33 31.58
CA TRP A 381 16.42 -20.53 31.30
C TRP A 381 15.29 -20.25 30.30
N LEU A 382 15.24 -21.07 29.31
CA LEU A 382 14.14 -21.08 28.35
C LEU A 382 13.57 -22.50 28.26
N PRO A 383 12.27 -22.72 28.49
CA PRO A 383 11.67 -24.03 28.37
C PRO A 383 11.96 -24.65 26.99
N LEU A 384 12.38 -25.92 26.97
CA LEU A 384 12.62 -26.63 25.71
C LEU A 384 11.43 -26.58 24.76
N PHE A 385 10.23 -26.55 25.32
CA PHE A 385 8.99 -26.37 24.55
C PHE A 385 9.01 -25.06 23.75
N ILE A 386 9.37 -23.92 24.34
CA ILE A 386 9.43 -22.60 23.67
C ILE A 386 10.47 -22.65 22.53
N ILE A 387 11.64 -23.25 22.78
CA ILE A 387 12.68 -23.41 21.75
C ILE A 387 12.13 -24.19 20.56
N LYS A 388 11.45 -25.32 20.81
CA LYS A 388 10.83 -26.13 19.76
C LYS A 388 9.78 -25.33 18.98
N VAL A 389 8.92 -24.55 19.65
CA VAL A 389 7.90 -23.71 19.01
C VAL A 389 8.56 -22.67 18.10
N ILE A 390 9.62 -21.99 18.56
CA ILE A 390 10.35 -21.00 17.74
C ILE A 390 10.98 -21.67 16.50
N ILE A 391 11.62 -22.83 16.65
CA ILE A 391 12.24 -23.55 15.53
C ILE A 391 11.17 -23.98 14.52
N ILE A 392 10.06 -24.56 14.98
CA ILE A 392 8.96 -24.98 14.09
C ILE A 392 8.39 -23.76 13.37
N LYS A 393 8.20 -22.63 14.07
CA LYS A 393 7.73 -21.38 13.45
C LYS A 393 8.68 -20.87 12.37
N LEU A 394 9.99 -20.86 12.63
CA LEU A 394 10.99 -20.44 11.65
C LEU A 394 10.99 -21.34 10.39
N LEU A 395 10.87 -22.65 10.55
CA LEU A 395 10.77 -23.60 9.43
C LEU A 395 9.47 -23.39 8.63
N TYR A 396 8.36 -23.18 9.33
CA TYR A 396 7.07 -22.89 8.73
C TYR A 396 7.11 -21.58 7.93
N ASP A 397 7.66 -20.50 8.50
CA ASP A 397 7.82 -19.22 7.83
C ASP A 397 8.71 -19.33 6.60
N LEU A 398 9.84 -20.02 6.72
CA LEU A 398 10.75 -20.26 5.61
C LEU A 398 10.04 -20.92 4.43
N PHE A 399 9.28 -21.97 4.70
CA PHE A 399 8.54 -22.68 3.66
C PHE A 399 7.46 -21.79 3.04
N LEU A 400 6.60 -21.17 3.85
CA LEU A 400 5.47 -20.41 3.34
C LEU A 400 5.88 -19.08 2.65
N HIS A 401 6.90 -18.39 3.15
CA HIS A 401 7.39 -17.18 2.48
C HIS A 401 8.07 -17.50 1.15
N ALA A 402 8.90 -18.53 1.09
CA ALA A 402 9.49 -18.98 -0.18
C ALA A 402 8.41 -19.41 -1.18
N TYR A 403 7.39 -20.12 -0.70
CA TYR A 403 6.25 -20.51 -1.53
C TYR A 403 5.41 -19.30 -1.97
N SER A 404 5.26 -18.28 -1.15
CA SER A 404 4.57 -17.03 -1.53
C SER A 404 5.27 -16.31 -2.69
N ILE A 405 6.60 -16.34 -2.75
CA ILE A 405 7.36 -15.75 -3.88
C ILE A 405 7.15 -16.56 -5.17
N PHE A 406 7.13 -17.89 -5.06
CA PHE A 406 6.75 -18.74 -6.19
C PHE A 406 5.33 -18.41 -6.71
N LEU A 407 4.36 -18.24 -5.80
CA LEU A 407 3.00 -17.86 -6.15
C LEU A 407 2.93 -16.48 -6.77
N TYR A 408 3.69 -15.51 -6.25
CA TYR A 408 3.78 -14.16 -6.81
C TYR A 408 4.30 -14.18 -8.25
N GLN A 409 5.39 -14.91 -8.53
CA GLN A 409 5.92 -15.03 -9.88
C GLN A 409 4.88 -15.64 -10.85
N ARG A 410 4.18 -16.70 -10.43
CA ARG A 410 3.09 -17.29 -11.24
C ARG A 410 1.93 -16.33 -11.45
N TRP A 411 1.58 -15.57 -10.42
CA TRP A 411 0.51 -14.57 -10.50
C TRP A 411 0.84 -13.47 -11.49
N GLN A 412 2.08 -12.97 -11.46
CA GLN A 412 2.56 -11.93 -12.37
C GLN A 412 2.91 -12.43 -13.77
N GLY A 413 3.01 -13.73 -13.98
CA GLY A 413 3.49 -14.31 -15.25
C GLY A 413 4.99 -14.15 -15.46
N ILE A 414 5.75 -13.92 -14.39
CA ILE A 414 7.21 -13.78 -14.43
C ILE A 414 7.86 -15.18 -14.48
N PRO A 415 8.89 -15.40 -15.32
CA PRO A 415 9.60 -16.68 -15.33
C PRO A 415 10.18 -17.05 -13.97
N LEU A 416 10.13 -18.33 -13.62
CA LEU A 416 10.68 -18.80 -12.36
C LEU A 416 12.20 -18.64 -12.34
N SER A 417 12.71 -17.84 -11.42
CA SER A 417 14.13 -17.56 -11.24
C SER A 417 14.68 -18.29 -10.02
N ARG A 418 15.65 -19.19 -10.23
CA ARG A 418 16.38 -19.83 -9.12
C ARG A 418 17.09 -18.81 -8.22
N LYS A 419 17.64 -17.75 -8.82
CA LYS A 419 18.29 -16.66 -8.08
C LYS A 419 17.31 -15.97 -7.12
N LEU A 420 16.12 -15.57 -7.62
CA LEU A 420 15.10 -14.91 -6.80
C LEU A 420 14.58 -15.84 -5.70
N TRP A 421 14.45 -17.13 -5.98
CA TRP A 421 14.04 -18.11 -4.99
C TRP A 421 15.09 -18.28 -3.88
N LEU A 422 16.38 -18.42 -4.20
CA LEU A 422 17.46 -18.48 -3.22
C LEU A 422 17.56 -17.18 -2.41
N GLN A 423 17.38 -16.03 -3.05
CA GLN A 423 17.33 -14.74 -2.36
C GLN A 423 16.13 -14.66 -1.40
N SER A 424 14.97 -15.24 -1.75
CA SER A 424 13.81 -15.26 -0.85
C SER A 424 14.04 -16.12 0.40
N ILE A 425 14.78 -17.21 0.27
CA ILE A 425 15.22 -18.01 1.42
C ILE A 425 16.11 -17.17 2.35
N GLY A 426 17.13 -16.52 1.78
CA GLY A 426 18.01 -15.62 2.55
C GLY A 426 17.26 -14.48 3.22
N ALA A 427 16.31 -13.85 2.50
CA ALA A 427 15.47 -12.80 3.07
C ALA A 427 14.64 -13.33 4.25
N THR A 428 13.97 -14.47 4.11
CA THR A 428 13.13 -15.05 5.16
C THR A 428 13.93 -15.41 6.42
N LEU A 429 15.14 -15.93 6.24
CA LEU A 429 16.01 -16.28 7.37
C LEU A 429 16.54 -15.06 8.13
N THR A 430 16.77 -13.95 7.45
CA THR A 430 17.39 -12.76 8.04
C THR A 430 16.38 -11.66 8.42
N GLU A 431 15.22 -11.63 7.77
CA GLU A 431 14.16 -10.61 7.98
C GLU A 431 13.73 -10.48 9.46
N PRO A 432 13.49 -11.57 10.22
CA PRO A 432 13.07 -11.48 11.63
C PRO A 432 14.05 -10.75 12.54
N PHE A 433 15.35 -10.80 12.24
CA PHE A 433 16.42 -10.28 13.09
C PHE A 433 16.82 -8.84 12.76
N VAL A 434 16.47 -8.34 11.57
CA VAL A 434 16.88 -7.00 11.12
C VAL A 434 15.73 -6.18 10.56
N PHE A 435 15.16 -6.56 9.44
CA PHE A 435 14.19 -5.74 8.73
C PHE A 435 12.82 -5.71 9.43
N GLN A 436 12.39 -6.83 9.99
CA GLN A 436 11.15 -6.93 10.76
C GLN A 436 11.19 -6.02 12.01
N ILE A 437 12.34 -5.94 12.68
CA ILE A 437 12.52 -5.04 13.84
C ILE A 437 12.34 -3.58 13.40
N LEU A 438 12.94 -3.16 12.28
CA LEU A 438 12.76 -1.81 11.75
C LEU A 438 11.29 -1.51 11.41
N ARG A 439 10.58 -2.48 10.83
CA ARG A 439 9.14 -2.34 10.55
C ARG A 439 8.33 -2.14 11.82
N GLN A 440 8.58 -2.97 12.85
CA GLN A 440 7.87 -2.89 14.13
C GLN A 440 8.16 -1.57 14.85
N LEU A 441 9.43 -1.12 14.86
CA LEU A 441 9.80 0.19 15.42
C LEU A 441 9.09 1.34 14.69
N GLY A 442 9.05 1.30 13.35
CA GLY A 442 8.31 2.29 12.57
C GLY A 442 6.83 2.34 12.93
N ALA A 443 6.21 1.18 13.16
CA ALA A 443 4.81 1.08 13.58
C ALA A 443 4.58 1.61 15.01
N VAL A 444 5.47 1.31 15.95
CA VAL A 444 5.40 1.87 17.32
C VAL A 444 5.61 3.39 17.30
N PHE A 445 6.54 3.90 16.48
CA PHE A 445 6.66 5.34 16.28
C PHE A 445 5.40 5.95 15.67
N GLY A 446 4.66 5.19 14.85
CA GLY A 446 3.34 5.56 14.37
C GLY A 446 2.32 5.73 15.49
N TRP A 447 2.29 4.82 16.45
CA TRP A 447 1.45 4.96 17.66
C TRP A 447 1.81 6.22 18.46
N LEU A 448 3.10 6.47 18.70
CA LEU A 448 3.55 7.66 19.41
C LEU A 448 3.18 8.95 18.66
N ALA A 449 3.32 8.97 17.34
CA ALA A 449 2.94 10.10 16.51
C ALA A 449 1.43 10.37 16.54
N PHE A 450 0.61 9.31 16.46
CA PHE A 450 -0.85 9.41 16.58
C PHE A 450 -1.27 9.98 17.94
N LEU A 451 -0.72 9.48 19.03
CA LEU A 451 -1.03 9.95 20.39
C LEU A 451 -0.60 11.42 20.60
N ARG A 452 0.50 11.84 20.00
CA ARG A 452 1.01 13.23 20.07
C ARG A 452 0.35 14.15 19.05
N ARG A 453 -0.47 13.65 18.14
CA ARG A 453 -1.06 14.39 17.02
C ARG A 453 -0.04 15.18 16.18
N SER A 454 1.18 14.68 16.07
CA SER A 454 2.28 15.37 15.39
C SER A 454 2.90 14.47 14.31
N ILE A 455 2.61 14.79 13.04
CA ILE A 455 3.29 14.17 11.90
C ILE A 455 3.71 15.29 10.94
N ASP A 456 5.01 15.44 10.79
CA ASP A 456 5.59 16.27 9.73
C ASP A 456 5.81 15.41 8.50
N TRP A 457 5.30 15.86 7.36
CA TRP A 457 5.63 15.25 6.08
C TRP A 457 7.07 15.62 5.71
N GLN A 458 7.90 14.62 5.42
CA GLN A 458 9.25 14.83 4.93
C GLN A 458 9.40 14.15 3.56
N PRO A 459 10.01 14.82 2.56
CA PRO A 459 10.27 14.21 1.27
C PRO A 459 11.20 13.00 1.43
N GLN A 460 11.00 11.98 0.62
CA GLN A 460 11.85 10.79 0.62
C GLN A 460 13.26 11.10 0.07
N ARG A 461 13.35 12.11 -0.79
CA ARG A 461 14.58 12.60 -1.39
C ARG A 461 14.97 13.96 -0.85
N PRO A 462 16.24 14.18 -0.49
CA PRO A 462 16.77 15.54 -0.34
C PRO A 462 16.76 16.21 -1.72
N VAL A 463 16.23 17.42 -1.81
CA VAL A 463 16.07 18.18 -3.07
C VAL A 463 17.37 18.37 -3.87
N ALA A 464 18.54 18.24 -3.24
CA ALA A 464 19.84 18.61 -3.83
C ALA A 464 20.74 17.43 -4.28
N THR A 465 20.36 16.16 -4.12
CA THR A 465 21.32 15.03 -4.30
C THR A 465 20.77 13.82 -5.06
N ALA A 466 19.66 13.93 -5.77
CA ALA A 466 19.08 12.80 -6.45
C ALA A 466 19.73 12.59 -7.83
N GLU A 467 20.48 11.51 -7.99
CA GLU A 467 20.84 10.96 -9.30
C GLU A 467 19.60 10.36 -9.99
N PRO A 468 19.56 10.35 -11.34
CA PRO A 468 18.46 9.71 -12.06
C PRO A 468 18.29 8.26 -11.61
N MET A 469 17.03 7.83 -11.46
CA MET A 469 16.68 6.52 -10.93
C MET A 469 16.99 5.37 -11.89
N TYR A 470 17.18 5.69 -13.16
CA TYR A 470 17.40 4.72 -14.24
C TYR A 470 18.68 5.07 -15.00
N ASP A 471 19.54 4.06 -15.20
CA ASP A 471 20.56 4.14 -16.23
C ASP A 471 19.83 4.20 -17.58
N SER A 472 20.15 5.19 -18.41
CA SER A 472 19.73 5.17 -19.81
C SER A 472 20.19 3.83 -20.38
N PRO A 473 19.33 3.02 -21.05
CA PRO A 473 19.83 1.86 -21.72
C PRO A 473 20.91 2.34 -22.69
N SER A 474 22.14 1.89 -22.45
CA SER A 474 23.23 2.07 -23.40
C SER A 474 22.75 1.56 -24.75
N SER A 475 22.62 2.48 -25.68
CA SER A 475 22.30 2.30 -27.10
C SER A 475 22.90 1.05 -27.74
#